data_f7e8aabc9608803f432485e56c0ce783
#
_entry.id   f7e8aabc9608803f432485e56c0ce783
#
_cell.length_a   1.000
_cell.length_b   1.000
_cell.length_c   1.000
_cell.angle_alpha   90.00
_cell.angle_beta   90.00
_cell.angle_gamma   90.00
#
_symmetry.space_group_name_H-M   'P 1'
#
loop_
_entity.id
_entity.type
_entity.pdbx_description
1 polymer ?
#
loop_
_entity_poly.entity_id
_entity_poly.type
_entity_poly.pdbx_seq_one_letter_code
_entity_poly.pdbx_strand_id
1 'polypeptide(L)'
;VILSAVAMFWLRHLSRTLHLIISFKIQKKFLLIGSTIFLAFWASIVLIRANLPKETSKPNIIILASDSLRSDHLSCNGYSRATSPNIDELESKSQNFTKCFTPIGSTLESMIGLMSSQYPHTHGVRQMFPSEKIVTKVNQQSATLPKILKDSGYETAVIGDWCSAIFNEVPMGFEDVQVSQFDSFRIWLSQALYLSHPVIPMYFDNKFGYWLFPKLESFAHYLRAEVVTDRAINKIKNRKNKTKPFFYTIFTGCNHFAYHAPYPYYEKWTDPKYQGPNKYQVHFDPNEFISSSTWDEKFFSYSDKEKQHIIDLYDGCVSRFDDCVGRIIKTLESENLMDNTIVLITSDHGEDLFEPYTSLTHGVSFNGGDQGNLVPCILYIPKTEPRKINRIIRNIDLAPTLLKLTVNKTESRFEGTNLSPYIKGEASDLNLAFYGETSFPFVQRRTKSDIPLYVPPLDELTYVDKNFKFHIVLKPEYEKNLIKSKERCLRTKSWKIVFSPTKNGYIHSLYNIENDPQCLKDVSNEFPSIMKRMKHFLWEWILHGKEYSNDQIMNDPLPSVNQIPSDYENIKFPQSETISPL
;
A
#
# COMPACT_ATOMS: atom_id res chain seq x y z
N VAL A 1 58.89 84.44 34.46
CA VAL A 1 58.45 83.21 35.20
C VAL A 1 57.02 82.81 34.78
N ILE A 2 56.04 83.75 34.64
CA ILE A 2 54.61 83.40 34.32
C ILE A 2 54.49 82.93 32.87
N LEU A 3 55.16 83.53 31.91
CA LEU A 3 55.10 83.08 30.49
C LEU A 3 55.71 81.71 30.26
N SER A 4 56.73 81.32 31.00
CA SER A 4 57.27 79.97 30.91
C SER A 4 56.40 78.84 31.53
N ALA A 5 55.68 79.19 32.59
CA ALA A 5 54.68 78.27 33.22
C ALA A 5 53.43 78.04 32.32
N VAL A 6 52.96 79.10 31.65
CA VAL A 6 51.87 78.98 30.68
C VAL A 6 52.31 78.18 29.44
N ALA A 7 53.51 78.41 28.94
CA ALA A 7 54.01 77.63 27.80
C ALA A 7 54.18 76.15 28.14
N MET A 8 54.69 75.82 29.35
CA MET A 8 54.79 74.41 29.80
C MET A 8 53.43 73.74 30.04
N PHE A 9 52.49 74.48 30.48
CA PHE A 9 51.09 73.93 30.64
C PHE A 9 50.49 73.60 29.28
N TRP A 10 50.62 74.48 28.30
CA TRP A 10 50.12 74.24 26.93
C TRP A 10 50.89 73.11 26.23
N LEU A 11 52.22 73.03 26.39
CA LEU A 11 53.00 71.89 25.83
C LEU A 11 52.63 70.56 26.44
N ARG A 12 52.36 70.52 27.75
CA ARG A 12 51.84 69.28 28.41
C ARG A 12 50.41 68.91 27.96
N HIS A 13 49.55 69.88 27.74
CA HIS A 13 48.22 69.61 27.24
C HIS A 13 48.22 69.15 25.78
N LEU A 14 49.08 69.79 24.95
CA LEU A 14 49.20 69.38 23.56
C LEU A 14 49.84 67.97 23.44
N SER A 15 50.77 67.64 24.27
CA SER A 15 51.41 66.31 24.33
C SER A 15 50.36 65.24 24.77
N ARG A 16 49.53 65.50 25.76
CA ARG A 16 48.48 64.60 26.20
C ARG A 16 47.41 64.40 25.13
N THR A 17 46.96 65.48 24.45
CA THR A 17 45.99 65.37 23.36
C THR A 17 46.54 64.64 22.15
N LEU A 18 47.81 64.88 21.82
CA LEU A 18 48.50 64.14 20.73
C LEU A 18 48.62 62.64 21.06
N HIS A 19 48.98 62.31 22.32
CA HIS A 19 49.06 60.92 22.78
C HIS A 19 47.69 60.20 22.76
N LEU A 20 46.60 60.88 23.14
CA LEU A 20 45.24 60.38 23.07
C LEU A 20 44.78 60.15 21.61
N ILE A 21 45.10 61.11 20.71
CA ILE A 21 44.75 61.00 19.27
C ILE A 21 45.56 59.86 18.60
N ILE A 22 46.83 59.70 18.92
CA ILE A 22 47.66 58.62 18.39
C ILE A 22 47.20 57.26 18.95
N SER A 23 46.91 57.18 20.24
CA SER A 23 46.34 55.96 20.87
C SER A 23 45.01 55.57 20.26
N PHE A 24 44.10 56.57 20.03
CA PHE A 24 42.82 56.33 19.40
C PHE A 24 42.91 55.89 17.95
N LYS A 25 43.86 56.45 17.16
CA LYS A 25 44.14 55.98 15.78
C LYS A 25 44.73 54.59 15.73
N ILE A 26 45.59 54.25 16.68
CA ILE A 26 46.19 52.91 16.79
C ILE A 26 45.09 51.90 17.18
N GLN A 27 44.28 52.19 18.17
CA GLN A 27 43.15 51.34 18.57
C GLN A 27 42.15 51.10 17.44
N LYS A 28 41.76 52.18 16.68
CA LYS A 28 40.93 52.02 15.49
C LYS A 28 41.54 51.12 14.43
N LYS A 29 42.88 51.24 14.17
CA LYS A 29 43.56 50.36 13.22
C LYS A 29 43.50 48.90 13.69
N PHE A 30 43.76 48.60 14.96
CA PHE A 30 43.68 47.26 15.51
C PHE A 30 42.27 46.72 15.48
N LEU A 31 41.26 47.53 15.76
CA LEU A 31 39.86 47.15 15.65
C LEU A 31 39.46 46.84 14.20
N LEU A 32 39.91 47.64 13.24
CA LEU A 32 39.66 47.44 11.81
C LEU A 32 40.35 46.14 11.31
N ILE A 33 41.58 45.91 11.68
CA ILE A 33 42.33 44.72 11.31
C ILE A 33 41.68 43.47 11.96
N GLY A 34 41.30 43.56 13.22
CA GLY A 34 40.62 42.47 13.93
C GLY A 34 39.26 42.15 13.30
N SER A 35 38.47 43.14 12.94
CA SER A 35 37.18 42.93 12.26
C SER A 35 37.35 42.35 10.84
N THR A 36 38.36 42.80 10.11
CA THR A 36 38.66 42.27 8.77
C THR A 36 39.13 40.79 8.84
N ILE A 37 39.95 40.45 9.80
CA ILE A 37 40.38 39.06 10.03
C ILE A 37 39.19 38.20 10.46
N PHE A 38 38.34 38.71 11.34
CA PHE A 38 37.14 38.01 11.77
C PHE A 38 36.13 37.77 10.62
N LEU A 39 35.92 38.78 9.78
CA LEU A 39 35.07 38.67 8.59
C LEU A 39 35.67 37.69 7.55
N ALA A 40 37.00 37.77 7.33
CA ALA A 40 37.68 36.81 6.44
C ALA A 40 37.62 35.37 6.96
N PHE A 41 37.78 35.17 8.27
CA PHE A 41 37.64 33.88 8.93
C PHE A 41 36.18 33.35 8.82
N TRP A 42 35.22 34.21 9.06
CA TRP A 42 33.77 33.86 8.93
C TRP A 42 33.41 33.56 7.48
N ALA A 43 33.86 34.35 6.53
CA ALA A 43 33.69 34.09 5.10
C ALA A 43 34.33 32.76 4.67
N SER A 44 35.53 32.45 5.21
CA SER A 44 36.18 31.16 4.97
C SER A 44 35.42 29.99 5.53
N ILE A 45 34.84 30.11 6.72
CA ILE A 45 33.93 29.07 7.31
C ILE A 45 32.67 28.88 6.46
N VAL A 46 32.08 29.98 5.99
CA VAL A 46 30.89 29.91 5.11
C VAL A 46 31.25 29.26 3.77
N LEU A 47 32.40 29.62 3.18
CA LEU A 47 32.88 29.00 1.94
C LEU A 47 33.26 27.53 2.12
N ILE A 48 33.88 27.17 3.23
CA ILE A 48 34.19 25.77 3.55
C ILE A 48 32.89 24.97 3.74
N ARG A 49 31.89 25.51 4.46
CA ARG A 49 30.58 24.86 4.61
C ARG A 49 29.80 24.74 3.30
N ALA A 50 29.95 25.74 2.39
CA ALA A 50 29.29 25.70 1.08
C ALA A 50 29.97 24.69 0.12
N ASN A 51 31.29 24.44 0.29
CA ASN A 51 32.08 23.54 -0.54
C ASN A 51 32.34 22.17 0.10
N LEU A 52 31.93 21.94 1.36
CA LEU A 52 31.85 20.57 1.87
C LEU A 52 30.88 19.80 0.95
N PRO A 53 31.28 18.64 0.40
CA PRO A 53 30.35 17.79 -0.31
C PRO A 53 29.18 17.57 0.65
N LYS A 54 28.01 18.08 0.28
CA LYS A 54 26.77 17.72 0.99
C LYS A 54 26.75 16.20 0.90
N GLU A 55 27.01 15.52 2.02
CA GLU A 55 26.65 14.11 2.17
C GLU A 55 25.23 14.05 1.66
N THR A 56 25.03 13.38 0.51
CA THR A 56 23.69 13.25 -0.06
C THR A 56 22.88 12.51 0.99
N SER A 57 22.10 13.23 1.75
CA SER A 57 21.26 12.64 2.80
C SER A 57 20.41 11.60 2.10
N LYS A 58 20.43 10.36 2.59
CA LYS A 58 19.59 9.28 2.05
C LYS A 58 18.18 9.79 1.93
N PRO A 59 17.47 9.58 0.80
CA PRO A 59 16.12 10.10 0.64
C PRO A 59 15.18 9.45 1.65
N ASN A 60 14.21 10.21 2.13
CA ASN A 60 13.09 9.67 2.88
C ASN A 60 12.21 8.83 1.94
N ILE A 61 11.38 7.97 2.52
CA ILE A 61 10.40 7.17 1.79
C ILE A 61 9.05 7.31 2.49
N ILE A 62 8.00 7.58 1.72
CA ILE A 62 6.62 7.47 2.17
C ILE A 62 5.85 6.57 1.21
N ILE A 63 5.20 5.55 1.74
CA ILE A 63 4.18 4.78 1.04
C ILE A 63 2.82 5.27 1.52
N LEU A 64 1.99 5.73 0.61
CA LEU A 64 0.59 6.11 0.82
C LEU A 64 -0.27 5.07 0.14
N ALA A 65 -0.98 4.28 0.92
CA ALA A 65 -1.79 3.19 0.40
C ALA A 65 -3.21 3.22 0.97
N SER A 66 -4.17 2.82 0.14
CA SER A 66 -5.52 2.52 0.58
C SER A 66 -5.87 1.10 0.21
N ASP A 67 -6.48 0.39 1.14
CA ASP A 67 -7.02 -0.94 0.93
C ASP A 67 -8.06 -0.92 -0.20
N SER A 68 -8.00 -1.89 -1.09
CA SER A 68 -8.91 -2.05 -2.22
C SER A 68 -8.93 -0.89 -3.25
N LEU A 69 -7.88 -0.07 -3.33
CA LEU A 69 -7.84 1.05 -4.28
C LEU A 69 -7.54 0.56 -5.71
N ARG A 70 -8.50 0.69 -6.58
CA ARG A 70 -8.39 0.35 -8.00
C ARG A 70 -7.59 1.40 -8.78
N SER A 71 -6.68 0.91 -9.60
CA SER A 71 -5.88 1.77 -10.49
C SER A 71 -6.73 2.49 -11.54
N ASP A 72 -7.75 1.82 -12.07
CA ASP A 72 -8.62 2.33 -13.14
C ASP A 72 -9.74 3.26 -12.65
N HIS A 73 -9.88 3.50 -11.33
CA HIS A 73 -10.73 4.53 -10.74
C HIS A 73 -9.98 5.83 -10.40
N LEU A 74 -8.69 5.93 -10.74
CA LEU A 74 -7.93 7.18 -10.66
C LEU A 74 -8.04 7.97 -11.97
N SER A 75 -8.32 9.28 -11.88
CA SER A 75 -8.47 10.15 -13.06
C SER A 75 -7.18 10.22 -13.90
N CYS A 76 -6.00 10.21 -13.29
CA CYS A 76 -4.72 10.14 -14.03
C CYS A 76 -4.55 8.86 -14.86
N ASN A 77 -5.26 7.79 -14.54
CA ASN A 77 -5.23 6.54 -15.30
C ASN A 77 -6.35 6.42 -16.34
N GLY A 78 -7.12 7.50 -16.55
CA GLY A 78 -8.13 7.57 -17.61
C GLY A 78 -9.56 7.32 -17.13
N TYR A 79 -9.80 7.33 -15.81
CA TYR A 79 -11.17 7.30 -15.30
C TYR A 79 -11.93 8.56 -15.72
N SER A 80 -13.21 8.41 -16.04
CA SER A 80 -14.02 9.51 -16.60
C SER A 80 -14.37 10.61 -15.59
N ARG A 81 -14.26 10.32 -14.30
CA ARG A 81 -14.52 11.25 -13.19
C ARG A 81 -13.21 11.78 -12.60
N ALA A 82 -13.20 13.02 -12.16
CA ALA A 82 -12.07 13.62 -11.44
C ALA A 82 -12.04 13.15 -9.97
N THR A 83 -11.81 11.87 -9.76
CA THR A 83 -11.81 11.25 -8.43
C THR A 83 -10.57 11.55 -7.62
N SER A 84 -9.44 11.86 -8.29
CA SER A 84 -8.10 11.90 -7.67
C SER A 84 -7.23 13.12 -8.04
N PRO A 85 -7.73 14.38 -7.95
CA PRO A 85 -7.00 15.55 -8.43
C PRO A 85 -5.66 15.80 -7.73
N ASN A 86 -5.51 15.50 -6.43
CA ASN A 86 -4.24 15.65 -5.73
C ASN A 86 -3.22 14.57 -6.14
N ILE A 87 -3.69 13.35 -6.36
CA ILE A 87 -2.88 12.24 -6.89
C ILE A 87 -2.46 12.55 -8.32
N ASP A 88 -3.35 13.11 -9.14
CA ASP A 88 -3.08 13.49 -10.53
C ASP A 88 -1.98 14.57 -10.61
N GLU A 89 -1.99 15.52 -9.68
CA GLU A 89 -0.93 16.54 -9.58
C GLU A 89 0.42 15.90 -9.25
N LEU A 90 0.46 14.93 -8.32
CA LEU A 90 1.68 14.21 -8.00
C LEU A 90 2.13 13.32 -9.17
N GLU A 91 1.19 12.64 -9.83
CA GLU A 91 1.44 11.76 -10.99
C GLU A 91 2.15 12.51 -12.11
N SER A 92 1.74 13.76 -12.41
CA SER A 92 2.36 14.59 -13.44
C SER A 92 3.87 14.82 -13.25
N LYS A 93 4.40 14.51 -12.08
CA LYS A 93 5.81 14.64 -11.67
C LYS A 93 6.46 13.29 -11.35
N SER A 94 5.78 12.17 -11.68
CA SER A 94 6.12 10.82 -11.18
C SER A 94 6.36 9.80 -12.29
N GLN A 95 6.88 8.64 -11.90
CA GLN A 95 6.85 7.41 -12.70
C GLN A 95 5.51 6.71 -12.43
N ASN A 96 4.62 6.65 -13.40
CA ASN A 96 3.34 5.97 -13.28
C ASN A 96 3.37 4.63 -14.02
N PHE A 97 3.44 3.53 -13.27
CA PHE A 97 3.34 2.16 -13.81
C PHE A 97 1.88 1.76 -13.88
N THR A 98 1.28 1.85 -15.05
CA THR A 98 -0.17 1.63 -15.24
C THR A 98 -0.58 0.15 -15.18
N LYS A 99 0.37 -0.78 -15.09
CA LYS A 99 0.13 -2.23 -15.00
C LYS A 99 0.92 -2.86 -13.86
N CYS A 100 0.66 -2.38 -12.65
CA CYS A 100 1.19 -2.95 -11.42
C CYS A 100 0.18 -3.97 -10.85
N PHE A 101 0.63 -5.22 -10.65
CA PHE A 101 -0.21 -6.29 -10.16
C PHE A 101 0.20 -6.76 -8.78
N THR A 102 -0.80 -7.05 -7.94
CA THR A 102 -0.58 -7.80 -6.70
C THR A 102 -0.77 -9.30 -6.94
N PRO A 103 0.13 -10.18 -6.44
CA PRO A 103 0.00 -11.62 -6.60
C PRO A 103 -1.22 -12.24 -5.93
N ILE A 104 -1.86 -11.52 -5.02
CA ILE A 104 -3.01 -11.99 -4.26
C ILE A 104 -3.92 -10.82 -3.86
N GLY A 105 -5.23 -11.01 -3.99
CA GLY A 105 -6.23 -10.01 -3.59
C GLY A 105 -6.64 -10.14 -2.13
N SER A 106 -5.70 -9.99 -1.20
CA SER A 106 -5.93 -10.05 0.26
C SER A 106 -4.90 -9.22 0.99
N THR A 107 -5.33 -8.45 1.97
CA THR A 107 -4.52 -7.44 2.66
C THR A 107 -3.27 -8.02 3.33
N LEU A 108 -3.43 -9.05 4.17
CA LEU A 108 -2.32 -9.61 4.94
C LEU A 108 -1.22 -10.16 4.03
N GLU A 109 -1.59 -11.04 3.11
CA GLU A 109 -0.66 -11.71 2.22
C GLU A 109 0.00 -10.74 1.25
N SER A 110 -0.77 -9.78 0.71
CA SER A 110 -0.25 -8.79 -0.23
C SER A 110 0.73 -7.83 0.43
N MET A 111 0.41 -7.33 1.64
CA MET A 111 1.29 -6.42 2.37
C MET A 111 2.58 -7.10 2.84
N ILE A 112 2.51 -8.39 3.23
CA ILE A 112 3.73 -9.18 3.48
C ILE A 112 4.54 -9.31 2.19
N GLY A 113 3.90 -9.63 1.07
CA GLY A 113 4.54 -9.72 -0.24
C GLY A 113 5.23 -8.42 -0.66
N LEU A 114 4.55 -7.27 -0.52
CA LEU A 114 5.12 -5.95 -0.81
C LEU A 114 6.34 -5.64 0.04
N MET A 115 6.30 -5.94 1.34
CA MET A 115 7.39 -5.62 2.27
C MET A 115 8.54 -6.62 2.24
N SER A 116 8.27 -7.90 1.95
CA SER A 116 9.28 -8.97 1.88
C SER A 116 9.75 -9.27 0.45
N SER A 117 9.08 -8.69 -0.56
CA SER A 117 9.33 -9.02 -1.98
C SER A 117 9.23 -10.51 -2.27
N GLN A 118 8.24 -11.20 -1.66
CA GLN A 118 8.05 -12.63 -1.81
C GLN A 118 6.60 -12.97 -2.17
N TYR A 119 6.44 -14.05 -2.93
CA TYR A 119 5.11 -14.62 -3.19
C TYR A 119 4.52 -15.30 -1.94
N PRO A 120 3.17 -15.44 -1.86
CA PRO A 120 2.51 -16.13 -0.74
C PRO A 120 3.03 -17.53 -0.45
N HIS A 121 3.40 -18.30 -1.48
CA HIS A 121 3.96 -19.63 -1.30
C HIS A 121 5.38 -19.63 -0.70
N THR A 122 6.13 -18.56 -0.85
CA THR A 122 7.49 -18.40 -0.30
C THR A 122 7.47 -17.85 1.12
N HIS A 123 6.75 -16.74 1.38
CA HIS A 123 6.65 -16.20 2.74
C HIS A 123 5.75 -17.05 3.65
N GLY A 124 4.92 -17.96 3.08
CA GLY A 124 4.17 -18.98 3.79
C GLY A 124 2.80 -18.56 4.34
N VAL A 125 2.42 -17.28 4.28
CA VAL A 125 1.05 -16.83 4.57
C VAL A 125 0.26 -16.88 3.26
N ARG A 126 -0.65 -17.85 3.15
CA ARG A 126 -1.43 -18.12 1.93
C ARG A 126 -2.93 -17.93 2.13
N GLN A 127 -3.33 -17.42 3.28
CA GLN A 127 -4.72 -17.16 3.64
C GLN A 127 -4.78 -16.17 4.82
N MET A 128 -5.88 -15.45 4.96
CA MET A 128 -6.03 -14.29 5.85
C MET A 128 -6.19 -14.64 7.35
N PHE A 129 -6.26 -15.91 7.73
CA PHE A 129 -6.42 -16.39 9.12
C PHE A 129 -5.29 -17.34 9.52
N PRO A 130 -4.01 -16.91 9.46
CA PRO A 130 -2.86 -17.76 9.73
C PRO A 130 -2.78 -18.15 11.21
N SER A 131 -2.23 -19.33 11.49
CA SER A 131 -1.92 -19.73 12.86
C SER A 131 -0.74 -18.93 13.43
N GLU A 132 -0.65 -18.86 14.78
CA GLU A 132 0.49 -18.23 15.48
C GLU A 132 1.84 -18.76 14.98
N LYS A 133 1.92 -20.05 14.70
CA LYS A 133 3.14 -20.71 14.18
C LYS A 133 3.58 -20.09 12.84
N ILE A 134 2.64 -19.85 11.92
CA ILE A 134 2.92 -19.23 10.61
C ILE A 134 3.37 -17.80 10.78
N VAL A 135 2.64 -17.00 11.58
CA VAL A 135 2.96 -15.61 11.90
C VAL A 135 4.35 -15.48 12.53
N THR A 136 4.66 -16.33 13.51
CA THR A 136 5.97 -16.36 14.18
C THR A 136 7.09 -16.67 13.19
N LYS A 137 6.88 -17.62 12.29
CA LYS A 137 7.85 -17.97 11.24
C LYS A 137 8.15 -16.79 10.34
N VAL A 138 7.13 -16.08 9.86
CA VAL A 138 7.30 -14.89 9.00
C VAL A 138 8.07 -13.80 9.72
N ASN A 139 7.70 -13.48 10.97
CA ASN A 139 8.37 -12.45 11.77
C ASN A 139 9.87 -12.74 12.01
N GLN A 140 10.24 -14.00 12.17
CA GLN A 140 11.62 -14.41 12.46
C GLN A 140 12.47 -14.57 11.20
N GLN A 141 11.91 -15.10 10.12
CA GLN A 141 12.69 -15.58 8.96
C GLN A 141 12.66 -14.63 7.77
N SER A 142 11.66 -13.75 7.65
CA SER A 142 11.56 -12.88 6.48
C SER A 142 12.57 -11.74 6.52
N ALA A 143 13.26 -11.52 5.41
CA ALA A 143 13.87 -10.23 5.12
C ALA A 143 12.76 -9.28 4.68
N THR A 144 12.71 -8.08 5.25
CA THR A 144 11.69 -7.11 4.91
C THR A 144 12.31 -5.74 4.68
N LEU A 145 11.69 -4.96 3.80
CA LEU A 145 12.13 -3.59 3.51
C LEU A 145 12.26 -2.73 4.78
N PRO A 146 11.27 -2.70 5.71
CA PRO A 146 11.38 -1.93 6.95
C PRO A 146 12.60 -2.33 7.80
N LYS A 147 12.85 -3.63 7.95
CA LYS A 147 13.98 -4.16 8.73
C LYS A 147 15.32 -3.74 8.12
N ILE A 148 15.48 -3.90 6.80
CA ILE A 148 16.73 -3.56 6.10
C ILE A 148 16.97 -2.04 6.14
N LEU A 149 15.92 -1.23 5.98
CA LEU A 149 16.02 0.23 6.06
C LEU A 149 16.36 0.69 7.49
N LYS A 150 15.72 0.09 8.52
CA LYS A 150 16.07 0.33 9.92
C LYS A 150 17.57 0.06 10.18
N ASP A 151 18.06 -1.12 9.77
CA ASP A 151 19.45 -1.52 9.89
C ASP A 151 20.40 -0.60 9.07
N SER A 152 19.86 0.12 8.10
CA SER A 152 20.56 1.14 7.29
C SER A 152 20.43 2.55 7.86
N GLY A 153 19.87 2.72 9.06
CA GLY A 153 19.80 3.98 9.79
C GLY A 153 18.51 4.78 9.60
N TYR A 154 17.49 4.23 8.97
CA TYR A 154 16.18 4.89 8.86
C TYR A 154 15.38 4.82 10.16
N GLU A 155 14.55 5.84 10.41
CA GLU A 155 13.42 5.74 11.31
C GLU A 155 12.27 5.09 10.53
N THR A 156 11.68 4.00 11.06
CA THR A 156 10.63 3.26 10.36
C THR A 156 9.32 3.26 11.13
N ALA A 157 8.22 3.58 10.46
CA ALA A 157 6.90 3.57 11.08
C ALA A 157 5.81 3.10 10.10
N VAL A 158 4.78 2.46 10.65
CA VAL A 158 3.52 2.24 9.97
C VAL A 158 2.40 2.90 10.76
N ILE A 159 1.54 3.64 10.06
CA ILE A 159 0.43 4.38 10.63
C ILE A 159 -0.81 4.03 9.83
N GLY A 160 -1.86 3.56 10.50
CA GLY A 160 -3.04 3.14 9.78
C GLY A 160 -4.25 2.89 10.67
N ASP A 161 -5.36 2.60 10.04
CA ASP A 161 -6.62 2.23 10.68
C ASP A 161 -6.75 0.70 10.87
N TRP A 162 -7.98 0.19 10.90
CA TRP A 162 -8.25 -1.21 11.17
C TRP A 162 -7.68 -2.17 10.11
N CYS A 163 -7.63 -1.79 8.83
CA CYS A 163 -7.01 -2.62 7.79
C CYS A 163 -5.52 -2.84 8.05
N SER A 164 -4.88 -1.86 8.64
CA SER A 164 -3.46 -1.91 9.02
C SER A 164 -3.18 -2.75 10.27
N ALA A 165 -4.20 -3.26 10.94
CA ALA A 165 -4.03 -4.05 12.17
C ALA A 165 -3.17 -5.31 11.98
N ILE A 166 -3.05 -5.79 10.75
CA ILE A 166 -2.12 -6.85 10.34
C ILE A 166 -0.67 -6.60 10.82
N PHE A 167 -0.24 -5.34 10.91
CA PHE A 167 1.10 -4.97 11.38
C PHE A 167 1.29 -5.14 12.89
N ASN A 168 0.21 -5.30 13.68
CA ASN A 168 0.33 -5.73 15.08
C ASN A 168 0.68 -7.21 15.19
N GLU A 169 0.23 -8.03 14.24
CA GLU A 169 0.51 -9.46 14.19
C GLU A 169 1.85 -9.73 13.52
N VAL A 170 2.07 -9.09 12.37
CA VAL A 170 3.28 -9.20 11.57
C VAL A 170 3.92 -7.82 11.41
N PRO A 171 4.68 -7.32 12.41
CA PRO A 171 5.26 -5.98 12.39
C PRO A 171 6.35 -5.78 11.34
N MET A 172 6.81 -6.81 10.67
CA MET A 172 7.73 -6.78 9.54
C MET A 172 9.01 -5.95 9.76
N GLY A 173 9.33 -5.64 11.02
CA GLY A 173 10.52 -4.89 11.41
C GLY A 173 10.34 -3.38 11.52
N PHE A 174 9.14 -2.83 11.42
CA PHE A 174 8.86 -1.44 11.77
C PHE A 174 9.17 -1.18 13.25
N GLU A 175 9.81 -0.01 13.55
CA GLU A 175 10.12 0.39 14.92
C GLU A 175 8.90 0.97 15.65
N ASP A 176 8.03 1.64 14.92
CA ASP A 176 6.84 2.31 15.43
C ASP A 176 5.61 1.83 14.66
N VAL A 177 4.71 1.14 15.35
CA VAL A 177 3.47 0.58 14.79
C VAL A 177 2.30 1.31 15.42
N GLN A 178 1.74 2.29 14.70
CA GLN A 178 0.61 3.12 15.12
C GLN A 178 -0.65 2.70 14.36
N VAL A 179 -1.15 1.51 14.63
CA VAL A 179 -2.31 0.94 13.96
C VAL A 179 -3.33 0.46 14.99
N SER A 180 -4.56 0.28 14.54
CA SER A 180 -5.60 -0.34 15.37
C SER A 180 -5.22 -1.76 15.75
N GLN A 181 -5.65 -2.23 16.93
CA GLN A 181 -5.51 -3.64 17.26
C GLN A 181 -6.55 -4.44 16.46
N PHE A 182 -6.11 -5.54 15.86
CA PHE A 182 -7.01 -6.48 15.21
C PHE A 182 -7.73 -7.29 16.31
N ASP A 183 -8.85 -6.72 16.75
CA ASP A 183 -9.66 -7.25 17.83
C ASP A 183 -11.12 -7.06 17.45
N SER A 184 -11.75 -8.13 17.05
CA SER A 184 -13.16 -8.14 16.61
C SER A 184 -14.08 -7.49 17.65
N PHE A 185 -13.77 -7.66 18.94
CA PHE A 185 -14.54 -7.05 20.03
C PHE A 185 -14.40 -5.52 20.02
N ARG A 186 -13.21 -4.99 19.80
CA ARG A 186 -12.99 -3.53 19.76
C ARG A 186 -13.60 -2.90 18.52
N ILE A 187 -13.50 -3.56 17.37
CA ILE A 187 -14.18 -3.11 16.15
C ILE A 187 -15.69 -3.09 16.40
N TRP A 188 -16.27 -4.16 16.96
CA TRP A 188 -17.68 -4.23 17.31
C TRP A 188 -18.06 -3.16 18.34
N LEU A 189 -17.26 -2.97 19.38
CA LEU A 189 -17.50 -1.97 20.42
C LEU A 189 -17.46 -0.55 19.84
N SER A 190 -16.52 -0.24 18.94
CA SER A 190 -16.44 1.07 18.29
C SER A 190 -17.68 1.33 17.44
N GLN A 191 -18.12 0.37 16.65
CA GLN A 191 -19.34 0.46 15.86
C GLN A 191 -20.59 0.59 16.75
N ALA A 192 -20.69 -0.21 17.80
CA ALA A 192 -21.79 -0.13 18.75
C ALA A 192 -21.85 1.24 19.43
N LEU A 193 -20.68 1.80 19.83
CA LEU A 193 -20.60 3.12 20.45
C LEU A 193 -21.07 4.23 19.49
N TYR A 194 -20.61 4.19 18.24
CA TYR A 194 -20.98 5.20 17.24
C TYR A 194 -22.45 5.09 16.81
N LEU A 195 -22.99 3.86 16.73
CA LEU A 195 -24.37 3.63 16.32
C LEU A 195 -25.38 3.81 17.47
N SER A 196 -25.02 3.40 18.69
CA SER A 196 -25.92 3.41 19.84
C SER A 196 -25.93 4.73 20.62
N HIS A 197 -24.89 5.55 20.47
CA HIS A 197 -24.73 6.81 21.17
C HIS A 197 -24.45 7.99 20.22
N PRO A 198 -25.41 8.38 19.39
CA PRO A 198 -25.19 9.40 18.36
C PRO A 198 -24.76 10.76 18.91
N VAL A 199 -25.09 11.06 20.18
CA VAL A 199 -24.69 12.34 20.84
C VAL A 199 -23.17 12.43 21.00
N ILE A 200 -22.49 11.31 21.33
CA ILE A 200 -21.06 11.33 21.56
C ILE A 200 -20.29 11.65 20.26
N PRO A 201 -20.45 10.91 19.14
CA PRO A 201 -19.74 11.28 17.91
C PRO A 201 -20.17 12.62 17.34
N MET A 202 -21.44 13.02 17.50
CA MET A 202 -21.95 14.29 16.96
C MET A 202 -21.26 15.51 17.58
N TYR A 203 -20.96 15.48 18.88
CA TYR A 203 -20.35 16.61 19.60
C TYR A 203 -18.86 16.45 19.89
N PHE A 204 -18.35 15.22 19.99
CA PHE A 204 -17.00 14.94 20.46
C PHE A 204 -16.10 14.23 19.43
N ASP A 205 -16.59 13.90 18.23
CA ASP A 205 -15.75 13.37 17.14
C ASP A 205 -14.96 14.52 16.46
N ASN A 206 -14.10 15.16 17.25
CA ASN A 206 -13.25 16.25 16.85
C ASN A 206 -12.04 16.40 17.80
N LYS A 207 -11.08 17.26 17.47
CA LYS A 207 -9.83 17.43 18.24
C LYS A 207 -10.07 17.79 19.72
N PHE A 208 -11.09 18.56 20.02
CA PHE A 208 -11.45 18.91 21.41
C PHE A 208 -12.02 17.71 22.15
N GLY A 209 -12.91 16.96 21.52
CA GLY A 209 -13.49 15.74 22.08
C GLY A 209 -12.42 14.66 22.34
N TYR A 210 -11.44 14.53 21.46
CA TYR A 210 -10.33 13.58 21.63
C TYR A 210 -9.38 14.01 22.74
N TRP A 211 -9.16 15.31 22.90
CA TRP A 211 -8.40 15.83 24.04
C TRP A 211 -9.13 15.58 25.38
N LEU A 212 -10.43 15.76 25.40
CA LEU A 212 -11.24 15.54 26.61
C LEU A 212 -11.43 14.04 26.93
N PHE A 213 -11.61 13.23 25.90
CA PHE A 213 -11.83 11.79 25.96
C PHE A 213 -10.87 11.04 25.05
N PRO A 214 -9.60 10.82 25.45
CA PRO A 214 -8.57 10.19 24.59
C PRO A 214 -8.98 8.82 24.02
N LYS A 215 -9.79 8.05 24.73
CA LYS A 215 -10.33 6.77 24.23
C LYS A 215 -11.26 6.95 23.02
N LEU A 216 -11.89 8.11 22.88
CA LEU A 216 -12.76 8.37 21.73
C LEU A 216 -11.95 8.48 20.42
N GLU A 217 -10.76 9.08 20.47
CA GLU A 217 -9.82 9.08 19.35
C GLU A 217 -9.41 7.66 18.94
N SER A 218 -9.22 6.79 19.92
CA SER A 218 -8.93 5.38 19.66
C SER A 218 -10.03 4.69 18.86
N PHE A 219 -11.31 4.95 19.15
CA PHE A 219 -12.43 4.42 18.38
C PHE A 219 -12.53 5.07 17.00
N ALA A 220 -12.38 6.39 16.89
CA ALA A 220 -12.36 7.10 15.61
C ALA A 220 -11.27 6.58 14.67
N HIS A 221 -10.12 6.21 15.22
CA HIS A 221 -9.00 5.67 14.48
C HIS A 221 -9.32 4.35 13.74
N TYR A 222 -10.29 3.57 14.20
CA TYR A 222 -10.73 2.36 13.48
C TYR A 222 -11.44 2.67 12.16
N LEU A 223 -12.08 3.84 12.06
CA LEU A 223 -13.01 4.14 10.98
C LEU A 223 -12.65 5.40 10.18
N ARG A 224 -11.67 6.21 10.61
CA ARG A 224 -11.41 7.54 10.03
C ARG A 224 -10.01 7.72 9.49
N ALA A 225 -9.91 7.74 8.17
CA ALA A 225 -8.67 8.03 7.45
C ALA A 225 -8.10 9.43 7.77
N GLU A 226 -8.94 10.39 8.12
CA GLU A 226 -8.52 11.75 8.51
C GLU A 226 -7.70 11.73 9.81
N VAL A 227 -8.07 10.89 10.79
CA VAL A 227 -7.30 10.71 12.03
C VAL A 227 -5.94 10.06 11.74
N VAL A 228 -5.91 9.05 10.87
CA VAL A 228 -4.65 8.42 10.40
C VAL A 228 -3.76 9.47 9.73
N THR A 229 -4.34 10.29 8.86
CA THR A 229 -3.65 11.38 8.17
C THR A 229 -3.09 12.42 9.14
N ASP A 230 -3.88 12.85 10.15
CA ASP A 230 -3.43 13.78 11.19
C ASP A 230 -2.25 13.19 12.00
N ARG A 231 -2.28 11.91 12.34
CA ARG A 231 -1.16 11.22 13.02
C ARG A 231 0.09 11.18 12.14
N ALA A 232 -0.06 10.86 10.86
CA ALA A 232 1.04 10.87 9.91
C ALA A 232 1.67 12.27 9.78
N ILE A 233 0.84 13.31 9.64
CA ILE A 233 1.27 14.72 9.59
C ILE A 233 2.01 15.10 10.89
N ASN A 234 1.45 14.77 12.04
CA ASN A 234 2.08 15.03 13.33
C ASN A 234 3.44 14.31 13.46
N LYS A 235 3.52 13.06 13.00
CA LYS A 235 4.78 12.32 13.00
C LYS A 235 5.82 12.95 12.08
N ILE A 236 5.44 13.40 10.87
CA ILE A 236 6.32 14.10 9.94
C ILE A 236 6.84 15.41 10.54
N LYS A 237 5.99 16.23 11.15
CA LYS A 237 6.34 17.53 11.73
C LYS A 237 7.18 17.44 12.99
N ASN A 238 6.85 16.49 13.87
CA ASN A 238 7.41 16.38 15.23
C ASN A 238 8.50 15.32 15.36
N ARG A 239 9.20 14.98 14.26
CA ARG A 239 10.34 14.04 14.33
C ARG A 239 11.40 14.54 15.32
N LYS A 240 11.82 13.65 16.23
CA LYS A 240 12.86 13.96 17.23
C LYS A 240 14.20 14.25 16.58
N ASN A 241 14.56 13.53 15.53
CA ASN A 241 15.78 13.73 14.77
C ASN A 241 15.45 14.08 13.31
N LYS A 242 15.55 15.37 12.97
CA LYS A 242 15.22 15.89 11.62
C LYS A 242 16.28 15.53 10.57
N THR A 243 17.46 15.07 10.96
CA THR A 243 18.54 14.67 10.03
C THR A 243 18.51 13.17 9.71
N LYS A 244 17.80 12.34 10.52
CA LYS A 244 17.65 10.91 10.26
C LYS A 244 16.66 10.70 9.12
N PRO A 245 16.99 9.93 8.07
CA PRO A 245 16.02 9.60 7.03
C PRO A 245 14.91 8.71 7.63
N PHE A 246 13.73 8.80 7.06
CA PHE A 246 12.57 8.01 7.52
C PHE A 246 11.96 7.18 6.40
N PHE A 247 11.36 6.06 6.80
CA PHE A 247 10.49 5.22 6.00
C PHE A 247 9.16 5.07 6.71
N TYR A 248 8.13 5.71 6.17
CA TYR A 248 6.78 5.66 6.74
C TYR A 248 5.80 5.03 5.74
N THR A 249 5.02 4.09 6.22
CA THR A 249 3.87 3.53 5.50
C THR A 249 2.60 4.05 6.15
N ILE A 250 1.77 4.74 5.37
CA ILE A 250 0.44 5.21 5.77
C ILE A 250 -0.56 4.39 4.99
N PHE A 251 -1.33 3.57 5.70
CA PHE A 251 -2.25 2.61 5.10
C PHE A 251 -3.64 2.75 5.72
N THR A 252 -4.66 3.01 4.86
CA THR A 252 -6.04 3.29 5.27
C THR A 252 -7.02 2.35 4.58
N GLY A 253 -8.13 2.08 5.24
CA GLY A 253 -9.26 1.30 4.70
C GLY A 253 -10.27 2.15 3.93
N CYS A 254 -9.88 3.29 3.32
CA CYS A 254 -10.81 4.18 2.65
C CYS A 254 -11.69 3.50 1.62
N ASN A 255 -11.10 2.62 0.78
CA ASN A 255 -11.78 2.01 -0.35
C ASN A 255 -12.28 0.59 -0.10
N HIS A 256 -12.07 0.06 1.11
CA HIS A 256 -12.54 -1.28 1.46
C HIS A 256 -14.08 -1.36 1.52
N PHE A 257 -14.63 -2.51 1.13
CA PHE A 257 -16.04 -2.85 1.36
C PHE A 257 -16.40 -2.58 2.85
N ALA A 258 -17.53 -1.94 3.22
CA ALA A 258 -18.72 -1.62 2.44
C ALA A 258 -18.77 -0.19 1.85
N TYR A 259 -17.65 0.40 1.47
CA TYR A 259 -17.53 1.71 0.81
C TYR A 259 -18.18 2.84 1.60
N HIS A 260 -17.80 2.95 2.86
CA HIS A 260 -18.31 3.96 3.78
C HIS A 260 -17.42 5.21 3.76
N ALA A 261 -17.95 6.32 3.30
CA ALA A 261 -17.29 7.62 3.37
C ALA A 261 -18.19 8.64 4.10
N PRO A 262 -17.62 9.55 4.93
CA PRO A 262 -18.40 10.61 5.57
C PRO A 262 -18.83 11.67 4.56
N TYR A 263 -19.73 12.59 5.00
CA TYR A 263 -19.98 13.82 4.27
C TYR A 263 -18.67 14.62 4.08
N PRO A 264 -18.39 15.22 2.91
CA PRO A 264 -19.26 15.29 1.70
C PRO A 264 -19.05 14.14 0.71
N TYR A 265 -18.17 13.19 0.97
CA TYR A 265 -17.68 12.21 -0.02
C TYR A 265 -18.79 11.28 -0.50
N TYR A 266 -19.68 10.79 0.39
CA TYR A 266 -20.77 9.90 -0.02
C TYR A 266 -21.79 10.57 -0.96
N GLU A 267 -21.86 11.92 -0.97
CA GLU A 267 -22.73 12.68 -1.87
C GLU A 267 -22.05 13.14 -3.17
N LYS A 268 -20.72 13.05 -3.23
CA LYS A 268 -19.94 13.69 -4.29
C LYS A 268 -20.29 13.20 -5.69
N TRP A 269 -20.59 11.92 -5.81
CA TRP A 269 -20.84 11.27 -7.10
C TRP A 269 -22.24 10.64 -7.19
N THR A 270 -22.93 10.42 -6.07
CA THR A 270 -24.21 9.74 -6.00
C THR A 270 -25.38 10.60 -6.48
N ASP A 271 -26.45 9.95 -6.95
CA ASP A 271 -27.73 10.63 -7.23
C ASP A 271 -28.35 11.09 -5.92
N PRO A 272 -28.54 12.42 -5.68
CA PRO A 272 -29.13 12.92 -4.45
C PRO A 272 -30.61 12.47 -4.24
N LYS A 273 -31.26 11.98 -5.30
CA LYS A 273 -32.62 11.43 -5.26
C LYS A 273 -32.68 9.95 -4.90
N TYR A 274 -31.53 9.30 -4.77
CA TYR A 274 -31.51 7.88 -4.39
C TYR A 274 -32.06 7.70 -2.96
N GLN A 275 -33.00 6.76 -2.80
CA GLN A 275 -33.65 6.43 -1.53
C GLN A 275 -33.56 4.94 -1.17
N GLY A 276 -32.68 4.20 -1.85
CA GLY A 276 -32.49 2.77 -1.60
C GLY A 276 -31.72 2.49 -0.30
N PRO A 277 -31.56 1.20 0.05
CA PRO A 277 -30.93 0.77 1.30
C PRO A 277 -29.42 1.09 1.37
N ASN A 278 -28.76 1.25 0.22
CA ASN A 278 -27.32 1.49 0.14
C ASN A 278 -26.95 3.00 0.11
N LYS A 279 -27.81 3.88 0.66
CA LYS A 279 -27.67 5.33 0.53
C LYS A 279 -26.30 5.88 0.97
N TYR A 280 -25.72 5.33 2.02
CA TYR A 280 -24.49 5.83 2.65
C TYR A 280 -23.34 4.82 2.62
N GLN A 281 -23.65 3.57 2.41
CA GLN A 281 -22.73 2.42 2.34
C GLN A 281 -23.47 1.21 1.79
N VAL A 282 -22.74 0.19 1.37
CA VAL A 282 -23.38 -1.08 0.99
C VAL A 282 -23.93 -1.77 2.24
N HIS A 283 -25.23 -2.10 2.19
CA HIS A 283 -25.88 -2.82 3.26
C HIS A 283 -25.65 -4.34 3.12
N PHE A 284 -25.07 -4.94 4.17
CA PHE A 284 -24.91 -6.39 4.26
C PHE A 284 -25.20 -6.87 5.68
N ASP A 285 -25.58 -8.14 5.82
CA ASP A 285 -25.79 -8.77 7.12
C ASP A 285 -24.47 -9.45 7.56
N PRO A 286 -23.84 -9.02 8.67
CA PRO A 286 -22.63 -9.66 9.18
C PRO A 286 -22.82 -11.13 9.57
N ASN A 287 -24.00 -11.54 9.99
CA ASN A 287 -24.28 -12.94 10.33
C ASN A 287 -24.31 -13.79 9.06
N GLU A 288 -24.99 -13.30 8.01
CA GLU A 288 -25.02 -13.96 6.70
C GLU A 288 -23.59 -14.08 6.12
N PHE A 289 -22.79 -13.02 6.23
CA PHE A 289 -21.38 -13.01 5.80
C PHE A 289 -20.56 -14.13 6.47
N ILE A 290 -20.80 -14.42 7.73
CA ILE A 290 -20.04 -15.42 8.49
C ILE A 290 -20.55 -16.84 8.23
N SER A 291 -21.88 -17.02 8.15
CA SER A 291 -22.54 -18.33 8.15
C SER A 291 -22.95 -18.84 6.77
N SER A 292 -22.73 -18.06 5.70
CA SER A 292 -23.11 -18.45 4.34
C SER A 292 -22.00 -18.15 3.33
N SER A 293 -21.60 -19.16 2.56
CA SER A 293 -20.67 -18.96 1.43
C SER A 293 -21.35 -18.35 0.19
N THR A 294 -22.65 -18.08 0.25
CA THR A 294 -23.44 -17.45 -0.83
C THR A 294 -24.03 -16.09 -0.43
N TRP A 295 -23.48 -15.46 0.59
CA TRP A 295 -23.95 -14.19 1.13
C TRP A 295 -23.98 -13.04 0.11
N ASP A 296 -23.14 -13.13 -0.92
CA ASP A 296 -23.01 -12.14 -2.00
C ASP A 296 -24.00 -12.33 -3.16
N GLU A 297 -24.75 -13.43 -3.18
CA GLU A 297 -25.67 -13.76 -4.29
C GLU A 297 -26.72 -12.66 -4.54
N LYS A 298 -27.18 -11.99 -3.50
CA LYS A 298 -28.13 -10.87 -3.60
C LYS A 298 -27.61 -9.72 -4.49
N PHE A 299 -26.31 -9.47 -4.51
CA PHE A 299 -25.72 -8.37 -5.28
C PHE A 299 -25.84 -8.57 -6.79
N PHE A 300 -25.88 -9.82 -7.26
CA PHE A 300 -26.08 -10.10 -8.68
C PHE A 300 -27.47 -9.69 -9.19
N SER A 301 -28.47 -9.68 -8.30
CA SER A 301 -29.86 -9.29 -8.62
C SER A 301 -30.08 -7.78 -8.57
N TYR A 302 -29.11 -6.98 -8.18
CA TYR A 302 -29.23 -5.53 -8.12
C TYR A 302 -29.47 -4.93 -9.50
N SER A 303 -30.35 -3.93 -9.58
CA SER A 303 -30.58 -3.15 -10.78
C SER A 303 -29.33 -2.35 -11.16
N ASP A 304 -29.21 -1.97 -12.44
CA ASP A 304 -28.10 -1.13 -12.91
C ASP A 304 -28.02 0.20 -12.13
N LYS A 305 -29.16 0.77 -11.72
CA LYS A 305 -29.21 1.97 -10.89
C LYS A 305 -28.60 1.72 -9.51
N GLU A 306 -28.86 0.58 -8.90
CA GLU A 306 -28.31 0.19 -7.60
C GLU A 306 -26.79 -0.05 -7.71
N LYS A 307 -26.37 -0.81 -8.72
CA LYS A 307 -24.95 -1.05 -8.99
C LYS A 307 -24.21 0.25 -9.22
N GLN A 308 -24.76 1.16 -10.02
CA GLN A 308 -24.14 2.46 -10.28
C GLN A 308 -24.04 3.30 -8.99
N HIS A 309 -25.06 3.29 -8.13
CA HIS A 309 -25.01 4.00 -6.86
C HIS A 309 -23.88 3.47 -5.95
N ILE A 310 -23.65 2.17 -5.91
CA ILE A 310 -22.56 1.55 -5.15
C ILE A 310 -21.19 1.96 -5.72
N ILE A 311 -21.04 1.97 -7.05
CA ILE A 311 -19.84 2.48 -7.71
C ILE A 311 -19.60 3.96 -7.37
N ASP A 312 -20.67 4.76 -7.32
CA ASP A 312 -20.61 6.18 -6.95
C ASP A 312 -20.12 6.37 -5.50
N LEU A 313 -20.55 5.50 -4.57
CA LEU A 313 -20.04 5.48 -3.20
C LEU A 313 -18.55 5.13 -3.15
N TYR A 314 -18.13 4.13 -3.92
CA TYR A 314 -16.72 3.77 -4.05
C TYR A 314 -15.87 4.94 -4.58
N ASP A 315 -16.33 5.66 -5.58
CA ASP A 315 -15.67 6.87 -6.10
C ASP A 315 -15.59 7.99 -5.06
N GLY A 316 -16.59 8.08 -4.18
CA GLY A 316 -16.53 8.93 -2.99
C GLY A 316 -15.39 8.55 -2.05
N CYS A 317 -15.18 7.25 -1.84
CA CYS A 317 -14.07 6.74 -1.03
C CYS A 317 -12.70 7.04 -1.69
N VAL A 318 -12.58 6.92 -3.02
CA VAL A 318 -11.38 7.33 -3.76
C VAL A 318 -11.09 8.81 -3.55
N SER A 319 -12.11 9.66 -3.66
CA SER A 319 -11.95 11.11 -3.44
C SER A 319 -11.54 11.44 -2.01
N ARG A 320 -12.01 10.69 -1.02
CA ARG A 320 -11.59 10.82 0.38
C ARG A 320 -10.10 10.48 0.56
N PHE A 321 -9.65 9.39 -0.04
CA PHE A 321 -8.23 9.01 0.01
C PHE A 321 -7.36 10.06 -0.69
N ASP A 322 -7.79 10.59 -1.83
CA ASP A 322 -7.10 11.65 -2.56
C ASP A 322 -6.88 12.90 -1.70
N ASP A 323 -7.90 13.33 -0.95
CA ASP A 323 -7.77 14.47 -0.03
C ASP A 323 -6.76 14.18 1.11
N CYS A 324 -6.73 12.95 1.62
CA CYS A 324 -5.73 12.52 2.60
C CYS A 324 -4.30 12.58 2.03
N VAL A 325 -4.12 12.11 0.80
CA VAL A 325 -2.84 12.20 0.07
C VAL A 325 -2.44 13.66 -0.10
N GLY A 326 -3.34 14.52 -0.59
CA GLY A 326 -3.07 15.95 -0.79
C GLY A 326 -2.60 16.66 0.49
N ARG A 327 -3.19 16.32 1.64
CA ARG A 327 -2.78 16.87 2.95
C ARG A 327 -1.36 16.46 3.35
N ILE A 328 -0.98 15.20 3.09
CA ILE A 328 0.36 14.70 3.38
C ILE A 328 1.39 15.34 2.44
N ILE A 329 1.11 15.43 1.13
CA ILE A 329 2.00 16.07 0.15
C ILE A 329 2.23 17.54 0.52
N LYS A 330 1.17 18.31 0.80
CA LYS A 330 1.29 19.71 1.28
C LYS A 330 2.12 19.82 2.56
N THR A 331 2.08 18.81 3.41
CA THR A 331 2.91 18.79 4.63
C THR A 331 4.39 18.56 4.27
N LEU A 332 4.71 17.66 3.36
CA LEU A 332 6.08 17.45 2.90
C LEU A 332 6.66 18.70 2.24
N GLU A 333 5.86 19.41 1.45
CA GLU A 333 6.23 20.68 0.82
C GLU A 333 6.49 21.78 1.86
N SER A 334 5.56 21.99 2.81
CA SER A 334 5.68 23.01 3.84
C SER A 334 6.84 22.77 4.82
N GLU A 335 7.24 21.53 5.03
CA GLU A 335 8.40 21.14 5.84
C GLU A 335 9.71 21.08 5.02
N ASN A 336 9.69 21.45 3.73
CA ASN A 336 10.84 21.38 2.79
C ASN A 336 11.44 19.98 2.69
N LEU A 337 10.60 18.94 2.68
CA LEU A 337 11.02 17.55 2.63
C LEU A 337 10.82 16.93 1.24
N MET A 338 9.99 17.52 0.37
CA MET A 338 9.59 16.95 -0.91
C MET A 338 10.79 16.65 -1.82
N ASP A 339 11.78 17.57 -1.87
CA ASP A 339 12.99 17.44 -2.71
C ASP A 339 13.94 16.30 -2.28
N ASN A 340 13.70 15.69 -1.11
CA ASN A 340 14.46 14.56 -0.60
C ASN A 340 13.57 13.42 -0.11
N THR A 341 12.38 13.27 -0.67
CA THR A 341 11.43 12.21 -0.29
C THR A 341 10.92 11.48 -1.53
N ILE A 342 11.07 10.16 -1.54
CA ILE A 342 10.40 9.27 -2.50
C ILE A 342 8.98 9.03 -1.97
N VAL A 343 7.96 9.26 -2.81
CA VAL A 343 6.56 9.00 -2.48
C VAL A 343 6.01 7.93 -3.40
N LEU A 344 5.43 6.89 -2.84
CA LEU A 344 4.74 5.82 -3.55
C LEU A 344 3.25 5.86 -3.21
N ILE A 345 2.39 6.04 -4.22
CA ILE A 345 0.94 5.79 -4.11
C ILE A 345 0.67 4.38 -4.63
N THR A 346 0.02 3.55 -3.80
CA THR A 346 -0.30 2.17 -4.16
C THR A 346 -1.53 1.64 -3.41
N SER A 347 -1.85 0.37 -3.61
CA SER A 347 -2.82 -0.41 -2.85
C SER A 347 -2.25 -1.78 -2.56
N ASP A 348 -2.85 -2.49 -1.64
CA ASP A 348 -2.62 -3.91 -1.38
C ASP A 348 -3.26 -4.79 -2.45
N HIS A 349 -4.49 -4.49 -2.88
CA HIS A 349 -5.22 -5.15 -3.98
C HIS A 349 -6.26 -4.20 -4.60
N GLY A 350 -6.94 -4.67 -5.64
CA GLY A 350 -8.08 -4.02 -6.24
C GLY A 350 -9.41 -4.49 -5.63
N GLU A 351 -10.49 -4.28 -6.37
CA GLU A 351 -11.87 -4.55 -5.92
C GLU A 351 -12.74 -4.97 -7.10
N ASP A 352 -13.67 -5.88 -6.90
CA ASP A 352 -14.72 -6.20 -7.87
C ASP A 352 -15.93 -5.27 -7.66
N LEU A 353 -16.37 -4.62 -8.72
CA LEU A 353 -17.49 -3.67 -8.73
C LEU A 353 -18.49 -4.04 -9.82
N PHE A 354 -19.01 -5.27 -9.75
CA PHE A 354 -20.00 -5.84 -10.69
C PHE A 354 -19.47 -6.07 -12.11
N GLU A 355 -18.19 -6.29 -12.30
CA GLU A 355 -17.66 -6.76 -13.58
C GLU A 355 -18.30 -8.11 -13.96
N PRO A 356 -18.25 -8.51 -15.24
CA PRO A 356 -18.86 -9.77 -15.66
C PRO A 356 -18.40 -10.98 -14.84
N TYR A 357 -19.35 -11.73 -14.30
CA TYR A 357 -19.16 -12.90 -13.43
C TYR A 357 -18.51 -12.60 -12.07
N THR A 358 -18.51 -11.33 -11.65
CA THR A 358 -18.14 -10.91 -10.28
C THR A 358 -19.32 -10.28 -9.57
N SER A 359 -19.22 -10.12 -8.24
CA SER A 359 -20.18 -9.33 -7.47
C SER A 359 -19.51 -8.08 -6.89
N LEU A 360 -19.45 -8.01 -5.58
CA LEU A 360 -18.65 -7.05 -4.81
C LEU A 360 -17.57 -7.81 -4.06
N THR A 361 -16.59 -7.13 -3.51
CA THR A 361 -15.45 -7.65 -2.77
C THR A 361 -14.21 -7.91 -3.63
N HIS A 362 -13.24 -8.66 -3.11
CA HIS A 362 -11.94 -8.82 -3.76
C HIS A 362 -11.38 -10.24 -3.61
N GLY A 363 -10.46 -10.58 -4.50
CA GLY A 363 -9.64 -11.78 -4.40
C GLY A 363 -10.37 -13.11 -4.49
N VAL A 364 -11.64 -13.12 -4.90
CA VAL A 364 -12.46 -14.34 -4.97
C VAL A 364 -12.24 -15.09 -6.28
N SER A 365 -12.08 -14.37 -7.38
CA SER A 365 -11.87 -14.95 -8.72
C SER A 365 -11.00 -14.07 -9.61
N PHE A 366 -10.58 -14.60 -10.76
CA PHE A 366 -9.96 -13.84 -11.84
C PHE A 366 -10.94 -13.50 -12.97
N ASN A 367 -12.24 -13.50 -12.68
CA ASN A 367 -13.28 -13.06 -13.62
C ASN A 367 -13.26 -11.55 -13.81
N GLY A 368 -13.94 -11.07 -14.86
CA GLY A 368 -14.21 -9.65 -15.10
C GLY A 368 -13.02 -8.83 -15.58
N GLY A 369 -11.81 -9.39 -15.64
CA GLY A 369 -10.62 -8.69 -16.10
C GLY A 369 -9.47 -8.71 -15.12
N ASP A 370 -8.77 -7.60 -14.99
CA ASP A 370 -7.58 -7.46 -14.13
C ASP A 370 -7.87 -6.65 -12.84
N GLN A 371 -9.08 -6.13 -12.64
CA GLN A 371 -9.47 -5.14 -11.61
C GLN A 371 -9.16 -5.57 -10.17
N GLY A 372 -9.29 -6.85 -9.84
CA GLY A 372 -9.04 -7.37 -8.48
C GLY A 372 -7.56 -7.41 -8.09
N ASN A 373 -6.66 -7.37 -9.08
CA ASN A 373 -5.22 -7.45 -8.85
C ASN A 373 -4.43 -6.24 -9.39
N LEU A 374 -5.06 -5.38 -10.21
CA LEU A 374 -4.43 -4.20 -10.79
C LEU A 374 -4.49 -3.03 -9.81
N VAL A 375 -3.35 -2.70 -9.23
CA VAL A 375 -3.21 -1.64 -8.22
C VAL A 375 -2.49 -0.41 -8.79
N PRO A 376 -2.73 0.81 -8.26
CA PRO A 376 -1.93 1.96 -8.64
C PRO A 376 -0.46 1.79 -8.24
N CYS A 377 0.43 2.31 -9.08
CA CYS A 377 1.84 2.44 -8.75
C CYS A 377 2.36 3.76 -9.32
N ILE A 378 2.17 4.83 -8.54
CA ILE A 378 2.64 6.18 -8.87
C ILE A 378 3.83 6.45 -7.95
N LEU A 379 5.03 6.50 -8.53
CA LEU A 379 6.29 6.61 -7.82
C LEU A 379 6.96 7.95 -8.12
N TYR A 380 6.79 8.90 -7.22
CA TYR A 380 7.53 10.17 -7.26
C TYR A 380 8.95 9.95 -6.74
N ILE A 381 9.92 10.31 -7.56
CA ILE A 381 11.35 10.28 -7.23
C ILE A 381 11.90 11.68 -7.50
N PRO A 382 12.45 12.39 -6.51
CA PRO A 382 12.99 13.72 -6.71
C PRO A 382 14.00 13.79 -7.88
N LYS A 383 13.87 14.83 -8.70
CA LYS A 383 14.78 15.09 -9.84
C LYS A 383 14.79 13.99 -10.93
N THR A 384 13.73 13.21 -11.01
CA THR A 384 13.54 12.22 -12.07
C THR A 384 12.44 12.68 -13.01
N GLU A 385 12.67 12.61 -14.32
CA GLU A 385 11.67 13.00 -15.33
C GLU A 385 10.43 12.11 -15.25
N PRO A 386 9.23 12.67 -15.29
CA PRO A 386 7.99 11.90 -15.20
C PRO A 386 7.78 11.02 -16.44
N ARG A 387 7.22 9.84 -16.22
CA ARG A 387 6.92 8.91 -17.32
C ARG A 387 5.69 8.07 -17.00
N LYS A 388 4.79 7.91 -17.98
CA LYS A 388 3.70 6.93 -17.94
C LYS A 388 4.18 5.63 -18.58
N ILE A 389 4.17 4.54 -17.82
CA ILE A 389 4.83 3.27 -18.15
C ILE A 389 3.79 2.17 -18.24
N ASN A 390 3.50 1.72 -19.48
CA ASN A 390 2.57 0.63 -19.74
C ASN A 390 3.33 -0.71 -19.84
N ARG A 391 3.90 -1.16 -18.74
CA ARG A 391 4.59 -2.45 -18.61
C ARG A 391 4.11 -3.17 -17.37
N ILE A 392 4.03 -4.50 -17.44
CA ILE A 392 3.72 -5.35 -16.28
C ILE A 392 4.84 -5.22 -15.27
N ILE A 393 4.47 -4.87 -14.04
CA ILE A 393 5.27 -5.00 -12.83
C ILE A 393 4.41 -5.63 -11.74
N ARG A 394 5.03 -6.07 -10.66
CA ARG A 394 4.34 -6.65 -9.51
C ARG A 394 4.61 -5.82 -8.26
N ASN A 395 3.71 -5.82 -7.29
CA ASN A 395 3.95 -5.11 -6.03
C ASN A 395 5.20 -5.62 -5.29
N ILE A 396 5.58 -6.90 -5.48
CA ILE A 396 6.82 -7.48 -4.95
C ILE A 396 8.09 -6.86 -5.57
N ASP A 397 8.00 -6.19 -6.72
CA ASP A 397 9.12 -5.48 -7.36
C ASP A 397 9.44 -4.14 -6.69
N LEU A 398 8.53 -3.64 -5.83
CA LEU A 398 8.67 -2.33 -5.20
C LEU A 398 9.73 -2.30 -4.09
N ALA A 399 9.77 -3.32 -3.24
CA ALA A 399 10.76 -3.38 -2.16
C ALA A 399 12.22 -3.40 -2.66
N PRO A 400 12.64 -4.26 -3.61
CA PRO A 400 14.00 -4.23 -4.15
C PRO A 400 14.31 -2.92 -4.89
N THR A 401 13.31 -2.31 -5.54
CA THR A 401 13.44 -1.02 -6.22
C THR A 401 13.71 0.11 -5.23
N LEU A 402 12.89 0.24 -4.19
CA LEU A 402 13.06 1.25 -3.14
C LEU A 402 14.38 1.06 -2.40
N LEU A 403 14.76 -0.18 -2.09
CA LEU A 403 16.02 -0.50 -1.44
C LEU A 403 17.23 -0.06 -2.30
N LYS A 404 17.17 -0.31 -3.60
CA LYS A 404 18.24 0.09 -4.54
C LYS A 404 18.32 1.60 -4.71
N LEU A 405 17.18 2.28 -4.81
CA LEU A 405 17.13 3.74 -4.97
C LEU A 405 17.63 4.51 -3.75
N THR A 406 17.52 3.93 -2.55
CA THR A 406 17.75 4.66 -1.30
C THR A 406 19.08 4.31 -0.61
N VAL A 407 19.41 3.04 -0.51
CA VAL A 407 20.63 2.58 0.19
C VAL A 407 21.59 1.79 -0.70
N ASN A 408 21.27 1.67 -1.99
CA ASN A 408 22.05 0.95 -2.99
C ASN A 408 22.38 -0.51 -2.58
N LYS A 409 21.46 -1.16 -1.87
CA LYS A 409 21.60 -2.57 -1.43
C LYS A 409 20.74 -3.49 -2.28
N THR A 410 21.06 -4.77 -2.26
CA THR A 410 20.24 -5.88 -2.76
C THR A 410 20.04 -6.89 -1.64
N GLU A 411 18.96 -7.64 -1.71
CA GLU A 411 18.63 -8.72 -0.77
C GLU A 411 18.36 -9.99 -1.59
N SER A 412 19.11 -11.04 -1.35
CA SER A 412 19.04 -12.27 -2.14
C SER A 412 17.75 -13.09 -1.94
N ARG A 413 17.03 -12.84 -0.83
CA ARG A 413 15.74 -13.47 -0.54
C ARG A 413 14.55 -12.78 -1.22
N PHE A 414 14.78 -11.60 -1.84
CA PHE A 414 13.76 -10.91 -2.60
C PHE A 414 13.56 -11.58 -3.96
N GLU A 415 12.32 -11.93 -4.29
CA GLU A 415 11.93 -12.53 -5.57
C GLU A 415 11.58 -11.48 -6.62
N GLY A 416 11.19 -10.29 -6.18
CA GLY A 416 10.82 -9.19 -7.06
C GLY A 416 12.02 -8.63 -7.83
N THR A 417 11.72 -8.05 -8.97
CA THR A 417 12.70 -7.40 -9.86
C THR A 417 12.97 -5.96 -9.44
N ASN A 418 14.23 -5.57 -9.35
CA ASN A 418 14.62 -4.18 -9.17
C ASN A 418 14.35 -3.36 -10.43
N LEU A 419 13.43 -2.42 -10.39
CA LEU A 419 13.01 -1.57 -11.51
C LEU A 419 13.92 -0.35 -11.72
N SER A 420 14.88 -0.07 -10.84
CA SER A 420 15.71 1.14 -10.90
C SER A 420 16.52 1.28 -12.19
N PRO A 421 17.04 0.24 -12.85
CA PRO A 421 17.70 0.37 -14.15
C PRO A 421 16.77 0.89 -15.24
N TYR A 422 15.51 0.42 -15.23
CA TYR A 422 14.51 0.88 -16.19
C TYR A 422 14.09 2.34 -15.92
N ILE A 423 13.88 2.70 -14.65
CA ILE A 423 13.54 4.07 -14.24
C ILE A 423 14.65 5.05 -14.67
N LYS A 424 15.91 4.67 -14.55
CA LYS A 424 17.06 5.48 -14.96
C LYS A 424 17.36 5.48 -16.46
N GLY A 425 16.62 4.69 -17.25
CA GLY A 425 16.87 4.53 -18.68
C GLY A 425 18.09 3.65 -19.02
N GLU A 426 18.62 2.92 -18.05
CA GLU A 426 19.75 1.97 -18.22
C GLU A 426 19.29 0.64 -18.84
N ALA A 427 18.00 0.30 -18.69
CA ALA A 427 17.35 -0.85 -19.30
C ALA A 427 16.22 -0.39 -20.24
N SER A 428 16.12 -1.03 -21.42
CA SER A 428 15.17 -0.65 -22.47
C SER A 428 13.77 -1.26 -22.29
N ASP A 429 13.64 -2.40 -21.61
CA ASP A 429 12.37 -3.10 -21.41
C ASP A 429 12.28 -3.80 -20.06
N LEU A 430 11.03 -4.01 -19.62
CA LEU A 430 10.62 -4.83 -18.48
C LEU A 430 9.85 -6.02 -19.03
N ASN A 431 10.55 -7.12 -19.25
CA ASN A 431 10.00 -8.33 -19.85
C ASN A 431 9.40 -9.25 -18.77
N LEU A 432 8.49 -8.72 -17.97
CA LEU A 432 7.88 -9.42 -16.85
C LEU A 432 6.51 -10.01 -17.23
N ALA A 433 6.15 -11.10 -16.56
CA ALA A 433 4.81 -11.65 -16.54
C ALA A 433 4.25 -11.56 -15.11
N PHE A 434 2.93 -11.62 -14.99
CA PHE A 434 2.25 -11.65 -13.71
C PHE A 434 1.76 -13.06 -13.40
N TYR A 435 2.06 -13.53 -12.20
CA TYR A 435 1.56 -14.77 -11.61
C TYR A 435 0.77 -14.43 -10.34
N GLY A 436 -0.42 -14.99 -10.21
CA GLY A 436 -1.26 -14.71 -9.06
C GLY A 436 -2.12 -15.89 -8.63
N GLU A 437 -2.58 -15.81 -7.38
CA GLU A 437 -3.59 -16.69 -6.82
C GLU A 437 -4.72 -15.88 -6.17
N THR A 438 -5.94 -16.45 -6.09
CA THR A 438 -7.03 -15.84 -5.34
C THR A 438 -6.72 -15.86 -3.84
N SER A 439 -7.42 -15.00 -3.08
CA SER A 439 -7.35 -14.97 -1.63
C SER A 439 -8.07 -16.16 -0.99
N PHE A 440 -8.41 -16.03 0.27
CA PHE A 440 -9.22 -17.01 1.00
C PHE A 440 -10.60 -17.18 0.33
N PRO A 441 -10.94 -18.38 -0.16
CA PRO A 441 -12.21 -18.61 -0.86
C PRO A 441 -13.36 -18.85 0.13
N PHE A 442 -13.77 -17.83 0.86
CA PHE A 442 -14.93 -17.88 1.79
C PHE A 442 -16.26 -17.54 1.12
N VAL A 443 -16.22 -17.26 -0.18
CA VAL A 443 -17.41 -17.04 -1.02
C VAL A 443 -17.42 -18.08 -2.12
N GLN A 444 -18.59 -18.65 -2.38
CA GLN A 444 -18.76 -19.61 -3.47
C GLN A 444 -18.64 -18.88 -4.81
N ARG A 445 -17.58 -19.19 -5.53
CA ARG A 445 -17.32 -18.57 -6.83
C ARG A 445 -18.38 -18.92 -7.85
N ARG A 446 -18.84 -17.92 -8.60
CA ARG A 446 -19.57 -18.16 -9.84
C ARG A 446 -18.55 -18.52 -10.91
N THR A 447 -18.53 -19.79 -11.31
CA THR A 447 -17.76 -20.23 -12.46
C THR A 447 -18.57 -20.02 -13.73
N LYS A 448 -17.89 -19.83 -14.87
CA LYS A 448 -18.52 -19.87 -16.20
C LYS A 448 -19.02 -21.29 -16.56
N SER A 449 -18.62 -22.30 -15.80
CA SER A 449 -19.12 -23.67 -15.86
C SER A 449 -20.16 -23.87 -14.75
N ASP A 450 -21.21 -24.63 -15.01
CA ASP A 450 -22.36 -24.84 -14.14
C ASP A 450 -22.09 -25.63 -12.84
N ILE A 451 -20.82 -25.89 -12.50
CA ILE A 451 -20.48 -26.76 -11.35
C ILE A 451 -19.38 -26.11 -10.49
N PRO A 452 -19.72 -25.11 -9.67
CA PRO A 452 -18.77 -24.51 -8.76
C PRO A 452 -18.27 -25.52 -7.70
N LEU A 453 -17.01 -25.37 -7.29
CA LEU A 453 -16.50 -26.11 -6.13
C LEU A 453 -17.16 -25.55 -4.87
N TYR A 454 -17.81 -26.42 -4.10
CA TYR A 454 -18.34 -26.02 -2.79
C TYR A 454 -17.20 -25.66 -1.83
N VAL A 455 -17.33 -24.53 -1.16
CA VAL A 455 -16.44 -24.08 -0.09
C VAL A 455 -17.29 -23.85 1.15
N PRO A 456 -16.91 -24.41 2.32
CA PRO A 456 -17.65 -24.18 3.55
C PRO A 456 -17.66 -22.70 3.96
N PRO A 457 -18.68 -22.26 4.73
CA PRO A 457 -18.73 -20.89 5.25
C PRO A 457 -17.65 -20.62 6.30
N LEU A 458 -17.43 -19.35 6.61
CA LEU A 458 -16.31 -18.89 7.43
C LEU A 458 -16.32 -19.46 8.86
N ASP A 459 -17.47 -19.58 9.50
CA ASP A 459 -17.64 -20.15 10.84
C ASP A 459 -17.31 -21.66 10.89
N GLU A 460 -17.55 -22.38 9.79
CA GLU A 460 -17.11 -23.77 9.65
C GLU A 460 -15.61 -23.89 9.45
N LEU A 461 -15.02 -23.01 8.64
CA LEU A 461 -13.60 -23.04 8.28
C LEU A 461 -12.66 -22.59 9.40
N THR A 462 -13.14 -21.76 10.31
CA THR A 462 -12.30 -21.07 11.30
C THR A 462 -12.70 -21.39 12.75
N TYR A 463 -11.83 -21.01 13.67
CA TYR A 463 -12.09 -21.04 15.11
C TYR A 463 -11.38 -19.88 15.79
N VAL A 464 -11.81 -19.54 17.01
CA VAL A 464 -11.14 -18.53 17.85
C VAL A 464 -10.06 -19.21 18.69
N ASP A 465 -8.80 -18.90 18.45
CA ASP A 465 -7.67 -19.42 19.22
C ASP A 465 -7.44 -18.57 20.49
N LYS A 466 -7.79 -19.13 21.64
CA LYS A 466 -7.61 -18.47 22.95
C LYS A 466 -6.15 -18.23 23.31
N ASN A 467 -5.25 -19.10 22.83
CA ASN A 467 -3.83 -18.98 23.11
C ASN A 467 -3.16 -17.93 22.20
N PHE A 468 -3.71 -17.71 21.02
CA PHE A 468 -3.26 -16.68 20.09
C PHE A 468 -4.14 -15.41 20.20
N LYS A 469 -4.23 -14.84 21.40
CA LYS A 469 -4.92 -13.56 21.71
C LYS A 469 -6.36 -13.48 21.20
N PHE A 470 -7.07 -14.59 21.15
CA PHE A 470 -8.42 -14.71 20.59
C PHE A 470 -8.55 -14.35 19.10
N HIS A 471 -7.47 -14.51 18.32
CA HIS A 471 -7.55 -14.36 16.88
C HIS A 471 -8.38 -15.47 16.24
N ILE A 472 -9.05 -15.10 15.15
CA ILE A 472 -9.70 -16.07 14.26
C ILE A 472 -8.61 -16.75 13.44
N VAL A 473 -8.58 -18.08 13.47
CA VAL A 473 -7.56 -18.91 12.81
C VAL A 473 -8.23 -19.97 11.97
N LEU A 474 -7.67 -20.24 10.80
CA LEU A 474 -8.13 -21.35 9.95
C LEU A 474 -7.88 -22.70 10.64
N LYS A 475 -8.88 -23.58 10.67
CA LYS A 475 -8.73 -24.94 11.17
C LYS A 475 -7.75 -25.73 10.30
N PRO A 476 -6.76 -26.40 10.89
CA PRO A 476 -5.65 -27.06 10.14
C PRO A 476 -6.11 -28.09 9.11
N GLU A 477 -7.21 -28.80 9.37
CA GLU A 477 -7.77 -29.82 8.49
C GLU A 477 -8.28 -29.27 7.16
N TYR A 478 -8.61 -27.96 7.09
CA TYR A 478 -9.08 -27.31 5.87
C TYR A 478 -7.94 -26.70 5.04
N GLU A 479 -6.77 -26.40 5.64
CA GLU A 479 -5.72 -25.58 5.04
C GLU A 479 -5.25 -26.11 3.67
N LYS A 480 -4.93 -27.42 3.58
CA LYS A 480 -4.44 -28.01 2.34
C LYS A 480 -5.45 -27.88 1.19
N ASN A 481 -6.72 -28.19 1.47
CA ASN A 481 -7.77 -28.19 0.45
C ASN A 481 -8.19 -26.75 0.09
N LEU A 482 -8.17 -25.84 1.07
CA LEU A 482 -8.39 -24.43 0.84
C LEU A 482 -7.34 -23.83 -0.10
N ILE A 483 -6.05 -24.12 0.12
CA ILE A 483 -4.98 -23.66 -0.77
C ILE A 483 -5.16 -24.22 -2.18
N LYS A 484 -5.56 -25.49 -2.33
CA LYS A 484 -5.81 -26.09 -3.64
C LYS A 484 -7.04 -25.52 -4.34
N SER A 485 -8.06 -25.12 -3.59
CA SER A 485 -9.30 -24.58 -4.12
C SER A 485 -9.17 -23.16 -4.69
N LYS A 486 -8.05 -22.49 -4.50
CA LYS A 486 -7.79 -21.17 -5.08
C LYS A 486 -7.66 -21.23 -6.60
N GLU A 487 -8.12 -20.19 -7.29
CA GLU A 487 -7.74 -19.99 -8.68
C GLU A 487 -6.28 -19.56 -8.80
N ARG A 488 -5.70 -19.82 -9.96
CA ARG A 488 -4.34 -19.40 -10.32
C ARG A 488 -4.35 -18.74 -11.68
N CYS A 489 -3.57 -17.69 -11.82
CA CYS A 489 -3.49 -16.89 -13.05
C CYS A 489 -2.04 -16.72 -13.50
N LEU A 490 -1.83 -16.83 -14.82
CA LEU A 490 -0.64 -16.32 -15.49
C LEU A 490 -1.07 -15.30 -16.53
N ARG A 491 -0.51 -14.09 -16.44
CA ARG A 491 -0.81 -12.95 -17.28
C ARG A 491 0.46 -12.47 -18.00
N THR A 492 0.49 -12.56 -19.32
CA THR A 492 1.52 -11.98 -20.20
C THR A 492 1.02 -10.64 -20.77
N LYS A 493 1.78 -10.02 -21.65
CA LYS A 493 1.36 -8.77 -22.32
C LYS A 493 -0.01 -8.89 -22.99
N SER A 494 -0.25 -9.98 -23.71
CA SER A 494 -1.45 -10.17 -24.56
C SER A 494 -2.39 -11.25 -24.08
N TRP A 495 -1.92 -12.19 -23.22
CA TRP A 495 -2.67 -13.38 -22.85
C TRP A 495 -2.85 -13.52 -21.35
N LYS A 496 -3.99 -14.08 -20.96
CA LYS A 496 -4.29 -14.46 -19.57
C LYS A 496 -4.83 -15.88 -19.57
N ILE A 497 -4.19 -16.77 -18.80
CA ILE A 497 -4.73 -18.10 -18.49
C ILE A 497 -5.16 -18.13 -17.02
N VAL A 498 -6.31 -18.77 -16.77
CA VAL A 498 -6.84 -18.97 -15.42
C VAL A 498 -7.06 -20.47 -15.23
N PHE A 499 -6.51 -21.00 -14.16
CA PHE A 499 -6.83 -22.31 -13.61
C PHE A 499 -7.92 -22.16 -12.56
N SER A 500 -9.05 -22.84 -12.73
CA SER A 500 -10.21 -22.77 -11.82
C SER A 500 -10.60 -24.19 -11.37
N PRO A 501 -10.46 -24.50 -10.05
CA PRO A 501 -11.00 -25.74 -9.49
C PRO A 501 -12.52 -25.78 -9.57
N THR A 502 -13.06 -26.96 -9.87
CA THR A 502 -14.50 -27.23 -9.95
C THR A 502 -14.87 -28.46 -9.11
N LYS A 503 -16.16 -28.73 -8.96
CA LYS A 503 -16.66 -29.92 -8.24
C LYS A 503 -16.12 -31.22 -8.83
N ASN A 504 -15.92 -31.28 -10.14
CA ASN A 504 -15.54 -32.49 -10.87
C ASN A 504 -14.12 -32.41 -11.45
N GLY A 505 -13.21 -31.67 -10.80
CA GLY A 505 -11.84 -31.49 -11.26
C GLY A 505 -11.44 -30.03 -11.39
N TYR A 506 -10.98 -29.62 -12.56
CA TYR A 506 -10.58 -28.24 -12.85
C TYR A 506 -10.76 -27.88 -14.32
N ILE A 507 -10.84 -26.59 -14.58
CA ILE A 507 -10.82 -26.04 -15.94
C ILE A 507 -9.64 -25.08 -16.10
N HIS A 508 -9.23 -24.87 -17.36
CA HIS A 508 -8.32 -23.79 -17.74
C HIS A 508 -9.02 -22.96 -18.80
N SER A 509 -9.07 -21.65 -18.59
CA SER A 509 -9.60 -20.70 -19.57
C SER A 509 -8.50 -19.80 -20.08
N LEU A 510 -8.50 -19.50 -21.37
CA LEU A 510 -7.53 -18.62 -22.04
C LEU A 510 -8.21 -17.38 -22.59
N TYR A 511 -7.66 -16.22 -22.32
CA TYR A 511 -8.20 -14.94 -22.78
C TYR A 511 -7.15 -14.13 -23.56
N ASN A 512 -7.57 -13.48 -24.66
CA ASN A 512 -6.77 -12.48 -25.35
C ASN A 512 -7.10 -11.09 -24.78
N ILE A 513 -6.28 -10.61 -23.88
CA ILE A 513 -6.54 -9.38 -23.12
C ILE A 513 -6.49 -8.10 -23.97
N GLU A 514 -5.81 -8.11 -25.11
CA GLU A 514 -5.77 -6.95 -26.00
C GLU A 514 -7.14 -6.72 -26.66
N ASN A 515 -7.86 -7.79 -26.97
CA ASN A 515 -9.16 -7.73 -27.65
C ASN A 515 -10.34 -7.92 -26.69
N ASP A 516 -10.09 -8.54 -25.53
CA ASP A 516 -11.11 -8.87 -24.53
C ASP A 516 -10.56 -8.60 -23.11
N PRO A 517 -10.43 -7.33 -22.71
CA PRO A 517 -9.87 -6.96 -21.40
C PRO A 517 -10.74 -7.41 -20.23
N GLN A 518 -12.04 -7.67 -20.44
CA GLN A 518 -12.97 -8.17 -19.44
C GLN A 518 -13.04 -9.70 -19.36
N CYS A 519 -12.22 -10.42 -20.15
CA CYS A 519 -12.17 -11.88 -20.12
C CYS A 519 -13.54 -12.56 -20.37
N LEU A 520 -14.33 -12.06 -21.33
CA LEU A 520 -15.67 -12.56 -21.62
C LEU A 520 -15.65 -13.86 -22.40
N LYS A 521 -14.71 -14.00 -23.35
CA LYS A 521 -14.64 -15.11 -24.28
C LYS A 521 -13.43 -15.99 -24.03
N ASP A 522 -13.67 -17.24 -23.60
CA ASP A 522 -12.62 -18.26 -23.57
C ASP A 522 -12.22 -18.67 -25.01
N VAL A 523 -10.99 -18.41 -25.37
CA VAL A 523 -10.43 -18.72 -26.69
C VAL A 523 -9.46 -19.91 -26.68
N SER A 524 -9.51 -20.75 -25.65
CA SER A 524 -8.63 -21.91 -25.47
C SER A 524 -8.63 -22.87 -26.67
N ASN A 525 -9.81 -23.09 -27.27
CA ASN A 525 -9.98 -23.93 -28.45
C ASN A 525 -9.54 -23.25 -29.76
N GLU A 526 -9.55 -21.92 -29.80
CA GLU A 526 -9.11 -21.16 -30.99
C GLU A 526 -7.59 -21.05 -31.06
N PHE A 527 -6.92 -21.05 -29.89
CA PHE A 527 -5.47 -20.90 -29.78
C PHE A 527 -4.80 -22.03 -28.96
N PRO A 528 -4.90 -23.31 -29.44
CA PRO A 528 -4.43 -24.47 -28.68
C PRO A 528 -2.92 -24.46 -28.39
N SER A 529 -2.11 -23.88 -29.28
CA SER A 529 -0.67 -23.74 -29.07
C SER A 529 -0.33 -22.78 -27.94
N ILE A 530 -1.01 -21.62 -27.88
CA ILE A 530 -0.86 -20.65 -26.79
C ILE A 530 -1.37 -21.26 -25.48
N MET A 531 -2.53 -21.89 -25.51
CA MET A 531 -3.09 -22.61 -24.36
C MET A 531 -2.11 -23.61 -23.76
N LYS A 532 -1.50 -24.45 -24.60
CA LYS A 532 -0.51 -25.45 -24.16
C LYS A 532 0.69 -24.78 -23.48
N ARG A 533 1.19 -23.67 -24.05
CA ARG A 533 2.34 -22.93 -23.49
C ARG A 533 1.99 -22.30 -22.15
N MET A 534 0.92 -21.51 -22.12
CA MET A 534 0.50 -20.80 -20.92
C MET A 534 0.18 -21.76 -19.76
N LYS A 535 -0.46 -22.90 -20.08
CA LYS A 535 -0.74 -23.96 -19.11
C LYS A 535 0.54 -24.54 -18.53
N HIS A 536 1.55 -24.84 -19.36
CA HIS A 536 2.84 -25.36 -18.90
C HIS A 536 3.51 -24.42 -17.88
N PHE A 537 3.67 -23.14 -18.22
CA PHE A 537 4.36 -22.17 -17.38
C PHE A 537 3.56 -21.80 -16.12
N LEU A 538 2.23 -21.82 -16.17
CA LEU A 538 1.39 -21.67 -14.99
C LEU A 538 1.62 -22.82 -14.00
N TRP A 539 1.70 -24.07 -14.49
CA TRP A 539 1.93 -25.21 -13.62
C TRP A 539 3.36 -25.30 -13.09
N GLU A 540 4.36 -24.81 -13.82
CA GLU A 540 5.72 -24.65 -13.30
C GLU A 540 5.72 -23.72 -12.07
N TRP A 541 4.96 -22.63 -12.13
CA TRP A 541 4.83 -21.72 -10.99
C TRP A 541 4.02 -22.34 -9.84
N ILE A 542 2.90 -23.01 -10.12
CA ILE A 542 2.06 -23.63 -9.08
C ILE A 542 2.83 -24.69 -8.29
N LEU A 543 3.62 -25.54 -8.99
CA LEU A 543 4.29 -26.69 -8.38
C LEU A 543 5.67 -26.36 -7.82
N HIS A 544 6.39 -25.44 -8.46
CA HIS A 544 7.82 -25.21 -8.19
C HIS A 544 8.14 -23.75 -7.83
N GLY A 545 7.15 -22.85 -7.85
CA GLY A 545 7.36 -21.41 -7.63
C GLY A 545 8.22 -20.75 -8.72
N LYS A 546 8.37 -21.37 -9.88
CA LYS A 546 9.29 -20.91 -10.91
C LYS A 546 8.64 -19.91 -11.85
N GLU A 547 9.21 -18.71 -11.91
CA GLU A 547 8.77 -17.64 -12.81
C GLU A 547 9.53 -17.65 -14.13
N TYR A 548 8.87 -17.15 -15.16
CA TYR A 548 9.43 -16.94 -16.49
C TYR A 548 9.04 -15.57 -17.02
N SER A 549 9.92 -14.97 -17.80
CA SER A 549 9.64 -13.71 -18.49
C SER A 549 8.57 -13.90 -19.57
N ASN A 550 7.95 -12.80 -20.01
CA ASN A 550 6.98 -12.82 -21.09
C ASN A 550 7.54 -13.48 -22.37
N ASP A 551 8.80 -13.17 -22.74
CA ASP A 551 9.42 -13.72 -23.95
C ASP A 551 9.73 -15.21 -23.80
N GLN A 552 10.17 -15.66 -22.64
CA GLN A 552 10.36 -17.08 -22.36
C GLN A 552 9.03 -17.86 -22.48
N ILE A 553 7.96 -17.30 -21.87
CA ILE A 553 6.64 -17.92 -21.98
C ILE A 553 6.19 -18.02 -23.43
N MET A 554 6.42 -16.99 -24.24
CA MET A 554 5.90 -16.93 -25.60
C MET A 554 6.79 -17.63 -26.63
N ASN A 555 8.10 -17.68 -26.45
CA ASN A 555 9.04 -18.04 -27.51
C ASN A 555 9.94 -19.25 -27.21
N ASP A 556 10.28 -19.53 -25.94
CA ASP A 556 11.21 -20.63 -25.62
C ASP A 556 10.64 -22.02 -25.97
N PRO A 557 11.46 -23.01 -26.30
CA PRO A 557 11.02 -24.39 -26.47
C PRO A 557 10.29 -24.88 -25.23
N LEU A 558 9.15 -25.57 -25.42
CA LEU A 558 8.46 -26.20 -24.29
C LEU A 558 9.24 -27.41 -23.78
N PRO A 559 9.62 -27.46 -22.51
CA PRO A 559 10.13 -28.69 -21.90
C PRO A 559 9.06 -29.80 -21.89
N SER A 560 9.44 -31.01 -21.45
CA SER A 560 8.49 -32.09 -21.27
C SER A 560 7.36 -31.68 -20.33
N VAL A 561 6.12 -32.02 -20.68
CA VAL A 561 4.91 -31.63 -19.93
C VAL A 561 4.94 -32.21 -18.52
N ASN A 562 4.85 -31.35 -17.51
CA ASN A 562 4.61 -31.77 -16.13
C ASN A 562 3.24 -32.43 -16.01
N GLN A 563 3.19 -33.58 -15.36
CA GLN A 563 1.92 -34.18 -14.98
C GLN A 563 1.30 -33.36 -13.85
N ILE A 564 0.07 -32.93 -14.06
CA ILE A 564 -0.71 -32.25 -13.01
C ILE A 564 -1.01 -33.29 -11.92
N PRO A 565 -0.71 -33.01 -10.63
CA PRO A 565 -1.00 -33.94 -9.56
C PRO A 565 -2.49 -34.28 -9.48
N SER A 566 -2.82 -35.56 -9.33
CA SER A 566 -4.21 -36.07 -9.30
C SER A 566 -5.03 -35.52 -8.11
N ASP A 567 -4.38 -35.01 -7.08
CA ASP A 567 -5.05 -34.43 -5.92
C ASP A 567 -5.65 -33.02 -6.20
N TYR A 568 -5.42 -32.44 -7.38
CA TYR A 568 -6.18 -31.28 -7.89
C TYR A 568 -7.45 -31.70 -8.66
N GLU A 569 -7.59 -32.97 -9.01
CA GLU A 569 -8.78 -33.48 -9.72
C GLU A 569 -9.98 -33.74 -8.79
N ASN A 570 -9.73 -33.84 -7.47
CA ASN A 570 -10.77 -34.22 -6.52
C ASN A 570 -10.59 -33.50 -5.17
N ILE A 571 -10.82 -32.19 -5.18
CA ILE A 571 -10.76 -31.37 -3.97
C ILE A 571 -12.06 -31.55 -3.20
N LYS A 572 -11.99 -32.10 -1.98
CA LYS A 572 -13.14 -32.27 -1.08
C LYS A 572 -12.82 -31.66 0.27
N PHE A 573 -13.75 -30.88 0.79
CA PHE A 573 -13.68 -30.41 2.18
C PHE A 573 -14.23 -31.51 3.12
N PRO A 574 -13.68 -31.64 4.34
CA PRO A 574 -14.29 -32.46 5.37
C PRO A 574 -15.77 -32.05 5.54
N GLN A 575 -16.67 -33.02 5.60
CA GLN A 575 -18.05 -32.71 5.97
C GLN A 575 -18.10 -32.46 7.48
N SER A 576 -18.69 -31.37 7.91
CA SER A 576 -19.00 -31.17 9.33
C SER A 576 -19.88 -32.34 9.77
N GLU A 577 -19.45 -33.08 10.79
CA GLU A 577 -20.41 -33.90 11.53
C GLU A 577 -21.47 -32.93 12.02
N THR A 578 -22.70 -33.10 11.54
CA THR A 578 -23.85 -32.29 11.94
C THR A 578 -23.94 -32.33 13.47
N ILE A 579 -23.42 -31.27 14.11
CA ILE A 579 -23.68 -31.03 15.52
C ILE A 579 -25.17 -30.75 15.58
N SER A 580 -25.90 -31.71 16.09
CA SER A 580 -27.31 -31.56 16.42
C SER A 580 -27.45 -30.27 17.26
N PRO A 581 -28.38 -29.36 16.93
CA PRO A 581 -28.54 -28.15 17.74
C PRO A 581 -28.96 -28.60 19.15
N LEU A 582 -28.14 -28.21 20.13
CA LEU A 582 -28.50 -28.25 21.56
C LEU A 582 -29.54 -27.19 21.89
#